data_747809298200a3f20cb217a2bcef4bcd
#
_entry.id   747809298200a3f20cb217a2bcef4bcd
#
_cell.length_a   1.000
_cell.length_b   1.000
_cell.length_c   1.000
_cell.angle_alpha   90.00
_cell.angle_beta   90.00
_cell.angle_gamma   90.00
#
_symmetry.space_group_name_H-M   'P 1'
#
loop_
_entity.id
_entity.type
_entity.pdbx_description
1 polymer ?
#
loop_
_entity_poly.entity_id
_entity_poly.type
_entity_poly.pdbx_seq_one_letter_code
_entity_poly.pdbx_strand_id
1 'polypeptide(L)'
;MQLRLGIAVGACRDGCRAGVSQMCFSATASFSAAVVLLGVSVLTLRAARRPREFPLAAIPLLFAIQQLVEGVIWLTFRYQAPLLNAVMTHVYSFFSHVLWPVYVPVAVLLVEPPGWRRTVLAAIAAAGLAVGVYLMYTLVAFTVVARPIGQHIEYVSPHFYAVAVMVLYLLSTCIGPILSTHRMVRVFGVLALLSFATVYYFYATWFISVWCFFAALLSVIVLAHLAWPNAGRLRMGVQ
;
A
#
# COMPACT_ATOMS: atom_id res chain seq x y z
N MET A 1 42.92 -30.12 12.49
CA MET A 1 43.70 -28.96 12.04
C MET A 1 42.78 -27.75 12.16
N GLN A 2 42.81 -27.14 13.38
CA GLN A 2 41.92 -26.02 13.74
C GLN A 2 42.68 -24.75 13.47
N LEU A 3 42.13 -23.91 12.55
CA LEU A 3 42.55 -22.50 12.37
C LEU A 3 41.65 -21.61 13.23
N ARG A 4 42.23 -21.10 14.33
CA ARG A 4 41.66 -19.95 15.07
C ARG A 4 41.93 -18.69 14.31
N LEU A 5 40.85 -18.02 13.82
CA LEU A 5 40.93 -16.60 13.45
C LEU A 5 40.41 -15.77 14.63
N GLY A 6 41.36 -15.09 15.29
CA GLY A 6 41.07 -14.05 16.25
C GLY A 6 40.56 -12.82 15.57
N ILE A 7 39.33 -12.39 15.84
CA ILE A 7 38.81 -11.09 15.44
C ILE A 7 38.89 -10.18 16.66
N ALA A 8 39.70 -9.12 16.47
CA ALA A 8 39.93 -8.06 17.44
C ALA A 8 38.60 -7.33 17.79
N VAL A 9 38.30 -7.25 19.07
CA VAL A 9 37.26 -6.37 19.63
C VAL A 9 37.79 -4.94 19.58
N GLY A 10 37.57 -4.27 18.46
CA GLY A 10 37.81 -2.84 18.31
C GLY A 10 36.62 -2.05 18.84
N ALA A 11 36.86 -1.21 19.82
CA ALA A 11 35.89 -0.35 20.47
C ALA A 11 35.17 0.59 19.45
N CYS A 12 33.90 0.36 19.25
CA CYS A 12 33.03 1.26 18.51
C CYS A 12 32.35 2.23 19.51
N ARG A 13 33.06 3.32 19.87
CA ARG A 13 32.52 4.35 20.78
C ARG A 13 31.83 5.51 20.07
N ASP A 14 31.91 5.64 18.74
CA ASP A 14 31.38 6.78 17.99
C ASP A 14 30.23 6.46 17.03
N GLY A 15 29.79 5.19 16.93
CA GLY A 15 28.76 4.73 15.98
C GLY A 15 27.30 4.92 16.40
N CYS A 16 27.02 5.21 17.68
CA CYS A 16 25.63 5.25 18.18
C CYS A 16 24.82 6.52 17.82
N ARG A 17 25.45 7.60 17.38
CA ARG A 17 24.72 8.83 17.05
C ARG A 17 24.19 8.91 15.62
N ALA A 18 24.83 8.24 14.67
CA ALA A 18 24.42 8.27 13.26
C ALA A 18 23.13 7.48 12.98
N GLY A 19 22.88 6.37 13.67
CA GLY A 19 21.70 5.53 13.45
C GLY A 19 20.38 6.16 13.93
N VAL A 20 20.43 6.97 14.98
CA VAL A 20 19.22 7.60 15.57
C VAL A 20 18.66 8.72 14.70
N SER A 21 19.52 9.46 13.98
CA SER A 21 19.08 10.55 13.09
C SER A 21 18.41 10.02 11.82
N GLN A 22 18.82 8.86 11.32
CA GLN A 22 18.23 8.26 10.10
C GLN A 22 16.85 7.64 10.37
N MET A 23 16.63 7.01 11.53
CA MET A 23 15.31 6.49 11.89
C MET A 23 14.26 7.59 12.05
N CYS A 24 14.64 8.77 12.54
CA CYS A 24 13.72 9.92 12.69
C CYS A 24 13.24 10.44 11.33
N PHE A 25 14.04 10.34 10.27
CA PHE A 25 13.64 10.80 8.94
C PHE A 25 12.57 9.90 8.33
N SER A 26 12.64 8.59 8.52
CA SER A 26 11.65 7.64 7.98
C SER A 26 10.29 7.74 8.70
N ALA A 27 10.27 7.91 10.02
CA ALA A 27 9.04 8.21 10.76
C ALA A 27 8.40 9.53 10.28
N THR A 28 9.22 10.56 10.08
CA THR A 28 8.76 11.87 9.59
C THR A 28 8.15 11.73 8.19
N ALA A 29 8.73 10.94 7.29
CA ALA A 29 8.21 10.72 5.95
C ALA A 29 6.81 10.07 5.99
N SER A 30 6.63 9.02 6.80
CA SER A 30 5.34 8.34 6.95
C SER A 30 4.27 9.25 7.56
N PHE A 31 4.58 10.00 8.61
CA PHE A 31 3.63 10.95 9.19
C PHE A 31 3.32 12.13 8.25
N SER A 32 4.30 12.66 7.52
CA SER A 32 4.07 13.73 6.54
C SER A 32 3.16 13.25 5.41
N ALA A 33 3.40 12.05 4.89
CA ALA A 33 2.54 11.44 3.88
C ALA A 33 1.11 11.24 4.42
N ALA A 34 0.96 10.78 5.67
CA ALA A 34 -0.33 10.61 6.31
C ALA A 34 -1.11 11.93 6.40
N VAL A 35 -0.46 13.02 6.84
CA VAL A 35 -1.10 14.35 6.93
C VAL A 35 -1.58 14.84 5.56
N VAL A 36 -0.74 14.74 4.53
CA VAL A 36 -1.11 15.11 3.16
C VAL A 36 -2.29 14.28 2.69
N LEU A 37 -2.26 12.97 2.89
CA LEU A 37 -3.33 12.05 2.47
C LEU A 37 -4.64 12.27 3.24
N LEU A 38 -4.58 12.67 4.51
CA LEU A 38 -5.76 13.08 5.28
C LEU A 38 -6.41 14.32 4.65
N GLY A 39 -5.62 15.32 4.26
CA GLY A 39 -6.12 16.48 3.52
C GLY A 39 -6.77 16.09 2.19
N VAL A 40 -6.10 15.24 1.41
CA VAL A 40 -6.64 14.70 0.15
C VAL A 40 -7.92 13.90 0.40
N SER A 41 -8.00 13.10 1.46
CA SER A 41 -9.18 12.28 1.78
C SER A 41 -10.42 13.14 2.08
N VAL A 42 -10.25 14.25 2.80
CA VAL A 42 -11.35 15.21 3.04
C VAL A 42 -11.88 15.75 1.71
N LEU A 43 -10.99 16.10 0.78
CA LEU A 43 -11.38 16.62 -0.54
C LEU A 43 -12.06 15.54 -1.40
N THR A 44 -11.54 14.31 -1.41
CA THR A 44 -12.14 13.20 -2.19
C THR A 44 -13.51 12.80 -1.65
N LEU A 45 -13.66 12.70 -0.34
CA LEU A 45 -14.93 12.35 0.29
C LEU A 45 -16.00 13.44 0.07
N ARG A 46 -15.60 14.73 0.09
CA ARG A 46 -16.50 15.84 -0.26
C ARG A 46 -16.86 15.89 -1.75
N ALA A 47 -15.97 15.42 -2.62
CA ALA A 47 -16.20 15.37 -4.05
C ALA A 47 -17.10 14.20 -4.49
N ALA A 48 -17.19 13.14 -3.70
CA ALA A 48 -18.06 11.99 -3.94
C ALA A 48 -19.54 12.41 -3.83
N ARG A 49 -20.28 12.22 -4.92
CA ARG A 49 -21.69 12.64 -5.02
C ARG A 49 -22.67 11.49 -4.93
N ARG A 50 -22.22 10.27 -5.22
CA ARG A 50 -23.06 9.07 -5.26
C ARG A 50 -22.55 8.05 -4.23
N PRO A 51 -23.43 7.29 -3.56
CA PRO A 51 -23.02 6.26 -2.60
C PRO A 51 -21.98 5.28 -3.16
N ARG A 52 -22.04 4.96 -4.45
CA ARG A 52 -21.10 4.06 -5.13
C ARG A 52 -19.69 4.62 -5.29
N GLU A 53 -19.52 5.93 -5.19
CA GLU A 53 -18.22 6.61 -5.30
C GLU A 53 -17.46 6.65 -3.97
N PHE A 54 -18.16 6.50 -2.82
CA PHE A 54 -17.54 6.59 -1.51
C PHE A 54 -16.41 5.58 -1.27
N PRO A 55 -16.52 4.29 -1.66
CA PRO A 55 -15.41 3.36 -1.49
C PRO A 55 -14.16 3.80 -2.27
N LEU A 56 -14.31 4.29 -3.50
CA LEU A 56 -13.19 4.82 -4.27
C LEU A 56 -12.61 6.09 -3.62
N ALA A 57 -13.49 7.01 -3.15
CA ALA A 57 -13.10 8.24 -2.47
C ALA A 57 -12.37 8.01 -1.14
N ALA A 58 -12.61 6.89 -0.48
CA ALA A 58 -11.99 6.55 0.80
C ALA A 58 -10.56 5.95 0.65
N ILE A 59 -10.10 5.63 -0.56
CA ILE A 59 -8.75 5.07 -0.78
C ILE A 59 -7.65 5.94 -0.16
N PRO A 60 -7.61 7.29 -0.36
CA PRO A 60 -6.59 8.13 0.28
C PRO A 60 -6.66 8.10 1.81
N LEU A 61 -7.87 7.99 2.40
CA LEU A 61 -8.04 7.87 3.86
C LEU A 61 -7.43 6.57 4.39
N LEU A 62 -7.70 5.46 3.71
CA LEU A 62 -7.14 4.15 4.10
C LEU A 62 -5.61 4.14 4.02
N PHE A 63 -5.03 4.75 2.97
CA PHE A 63 -3.59 4.93 2.89
C PHE A 63 -3.06 5.88 3.96
N ALA A 64 -3.78 6.94 4.32
CA ALA A 64 -3.39 7.83 5.41
C ALA A 64 -3.30 7.06 6.74
N ILE A 65 -4.29 6.24 7.05
CA ILE A 65 -4.28 5.38 8.25
C ILE A 65 -3.10 4.41 8.20
N GLN A 66 -2.86 3.76 7.07
CA GLN A 66 -1.73 2.84 6.90
C GLN A 66 -0.38 3.55 7.10
N GLN A 67 -0.22 4.78 6.59
CA GLN A 67 0.99 5.56 6.81
C GLN A 67 1.16 6.03 8.27
N LEU A 68 0.07 6.33 8.98
CA LEU A 68 0.12 6.58 10.43
C LEU A 68 0.61 5.35 11.19
N VAL A 69 0.09 4.16 10.86
CA VAL A 69 0.51 2.90 11.48
C VAL A 69 2.00 2.65 11.23
N GLU A 70 2.49 2.86 10.01
CA GLU A 70 3.92 2.71 9.68
C GLU A 70 4.80 3.71 10.43
N GLY A 71 4.34 4.96 10.56
CA GLY A 71 4.99 5.97 11.40
C GLY A 71 5.10 5.54 12.86
N VAL A 72 4.05 4.92 13.41
CA VAL A 72 4.08 4.36 14.78
C VAL A 72 5.06 3.18 14.86
N ILE A 73 5.12 2.29 13.87
CA ILE A 73 6.11 1.19 13.86
C ILE A 73 7.54 1.74 13.95
N TRP A 74 7.86 2.82 13.22
CA TRP A 74 9.16 3.49 13.35
C TRP A 74 9.44 3.96 14.77
N LEU A 75 8.45 4.54 15.46
CA LEU A 75 8.60 4.99 16.85
C LEU A 75 8.81 3.82 17.81
N THR A 76 8.18 2.65 17.54
CA THR A 76 8.37 1.47 18.41
C THR A 76 9.80 0.95 18.41
N PHE A 77 10.52 1.06 17.30
CA PHE A 77 11.95 0.72 17.25
C PHE A 77 12.79 1.67 18.08
N ARG A 78 12.45 2.97 18.03
CA ARG A 78 13.17 4.01 18.80
C ARG A 78 12.96 3.84 20.29
N TYR A 79 11.70 3.57 20.71
CA TYR A 79 11.33 3.52 22.13
C TYR A 79 11.35 2.10 22.72
N GLN A 80 11.89 1.13 22.00
CA GLN A 80 12.03 -0.27 22.44
C GLN A 80 10.70 -0.87 22.95
N ALA A 81 9.61 -0.67 22.20
CA ALA A 81 8.25 -1.10 22.54
C ALA A 81 7.83 -2.35 21.74
N PRO A 82 8.31 -3.57 22.08
CA PRO A 82 8.14 -4.76 21.23
C PRO A 82 6.68 -5.21 21.10
N LEU A 83 5.87 -5.09 22.14
CA LEU A 83 4.46 -5.47 22.09
C LEU A 83 3.69 -4.55 21.12
N LEU A 84 3.89 -3.23 21.25
CA LEU A 84 3.26 -2.26 20.35
C LEU A 84 3.75 -2.46 18.90
N ASN A 85 5.03 -2.77 18.71
CA ASN A 85 5.59 -3.11 17.40
C ASN A 85 4.86 -4.31 16.79
N ALA A 86 4.71 -5.41 17.52
CA ALA A 86 4.01 -6.60 17.04
C ALA A 86 2.56 -6.28 16.64
N VAL A 87 1.81 -5.57 17.48
CA VAL A 87 0.42 -5.17 17.17
C VAL A 87 0.36 -4.30 15.91
N MET A 88 1.17 -3.24 15.84
CA MET A 88 1.15 -2.31 14.69
C MET A 88 1.65 -3.00 13.41
N THR A 89 2.58 -3.94 13.49
CA THR A 89 3.03 -4.76 12.37
C THR A 89 1.88 -5.61 11.81
N HIS A 90 1.07 -6.24 12.67
CA HIS A 90 -0.10 -6.99 12.24
C HIS A 90 -1.17 -6.08 11.60
N VAL A 91 -1.42 -4.90 12.20
CA VAL A 91 -2.34 -3.91 11.62
C VAL A 91 -1.85 -3.44 10.24
N TYR A 92 -0.59 -3.09 10.10
CA TYR A 92 0.00 -2.71 8.80
C TYR A 92 -0.11 -3.83 7.77
N SER A 93 0.21 -5.06 8.19
CA SER A 93 0.14 -6.24 7.32
C SER A 93 -1.30 -6.58 6.91
N PHE A 94 -2.29 -6.33 7.78
CA PHE A 94 -3.69 -6.43 7.39
C PHE A 94 -4.03 -5.47 6.23
N PHE A 95 -3.59 -4.21 6.28
CA PHE A 95 -3.77 -3.28 5.16
C PHE A 95 -3.06 -3.78 3.90
N SER A 96 -1.77 -4.08 4.01
CA SER A 96 -0.93 -4.39 2.84
C SER A 96 -1.24 -5.75 2.21
N HIS A 97 -1.68 -6.75 2.98
CA HIS A 97 -1.89 -8.12 2.49
C HIS A 97 -3.37 -8.41 2.23
N VAL A 98 -4.26 -7.97 3.10
CA VAL A 98 -5.67 -8.39 3.09
C VAL A 98 -6.57 -7.31 2.50
N LEU A 99 -6.45 -6.08 2.98
CA LEU A 99 -7.37 -5.02 2.61
C LEU A 99 -7.28 -4.68 1.11
N TRP A 100 -6.09 -4.42 0.60
CA TRP A 100 -5.94 -3.88 -0.76
C TRP A 100 -6.42 -4.82 -1.86
N PRO A 101 -6.11 -6.12 -1.89
CA PRO A 101 -6.59 -7.01 -2.94
C PRO A 101 -8.10 -7.20 -2.92
N VAL A 102 -8.76 -6.96 -1.79
CA VAL A 102 -10.23 -6.99 -1.67
C VAL A 102 -10.85 -5.64 -2.00
N TYR A 103 -10.34 -4.58 -1.38
CA TYR A 103 -10.95 -3.26 -1.40
C TYR A 103 -10.87 -2.57 -2.77
N VAL A 104 -9.69 -2.58 -3.40
CA VAL A 104 -9.46 -1.88 -4.66
C VAL A 104 -10.37 -2.38 -5.77
N PRO A 105 -10.45 -3.71 -6.08
CA PRO A 105 -11.32 -4.18 -7.15
C PRO A 105 -12.81 -3.98 -6.84
N VAL A 106 -13.22 -4.06 -5.57
CA VAL A 106 -14.60 -3.78 -5.17
C VAL A 106 -14.93 -2.29 -5.36
N ALA A 107 -14.05 -1.38 -4.95
CA ALA A 107 -14.24 0.06 -5.14
C ALA A 107 -14.37 0.42 -6.63
N VAL A 108 -13.54 -0.17 -7.48
CA VAL A 108 -13.60 0.02 -8.94
C VAL A 108 -14.88 -0.57 -9.52
N LEU A 109 -15.25 -1.79 -9.12
CA LEU A 109 -16.48 -2.47 -9.57
C LEU A 109 -17.75 -1.65 -9.28
N LEU A 110 -17.81 -0.98 -8.14
CA LEU A 110 -18.97 -0.19 -7.73
C LEU A 110 -19.20 1.05 -8.60
N VAL A 111 -18.14 1.66 -9.13
CA VAL A 111 -18.22 2.83 -10.01
C VAL A 111 -18.32 2.44 -11.50
N GLU A 112 -18.03 1.19 -11.86
CA GLU A 112 -18.03 0.74 -13.24
C GLU A 112 -19.46 0.63 -13.79
N PRO A 113 -19.75 1.22 -14.99
CA PRO A 113 -21.05 1.09 -15.64
C PRO A 113 -21.37 -0.37 -16.02
N PRO A 114 -22.67 -0.72 -16.20
CA PRO A 114 -23.07 -2.02 -16.70
C PRO A 114 -22.41 -2.34 -18.05
N GLY A 115 -21.92 -3.58 -18.21
CA GLY A 115 -21.30 -4.06 -19.43
C GLY A 115 -20.30 -5.19 -19.15
N TRP A 116 -19.65 -5.72 -20.20
CA TRP A 116 -18.73 -6.85 -20.07
C TRP A 116 -17.57 -6.59 -19.11
N ARG A 117 -17.07 -5.32 -19.03
CA ARG A 117 -16.00 -4.95 -18.10
C ARG A 117 -16.41 -5.13 -16.64
N ARG A 118 -17.66 -4.81 -16.31
CA ARG A 118 -18.17 -5.02 -14.95
C ARG A 118 -18.19 -6.51 -14.58
N THR A 119 -18.53 -7.41 -15.52
CA THR A 119 -18.48 -8.86 -15.29
C THR A 119 -17.04 -9.33 -15.04
N VAL A 120 -16.09 -8.87 -15.86
CA VAL A 120 -14.66 -9.17 -15.65
C VAL A 120 -14.14 -8.63 -14.32
N LEU A 121 -14.50 -7.39 -13.97
CA LEU A 121 -14.13 -6.78 -12.69
C LEU A 121 -14.74 -7.52 -11.49
N ALA A 122 -15.95 -8.08 -11.63
CA ALA A 122 -16.54 -8.91 -10.60
C ALA A 122 -15.75 -10.22 -10.39
N ALA A 123 -15.29 -10.85 -11.48
CA ALA A 123 -14.42 -12.02 -11.39
C ALA A 123 -13.06 -11.68 -10.74
N ILE A 124 -12.49 -10.52 -11.09
CA ILE A 124 -11.25 -10.00 -10.45
C ILE A 124 -11.48 -9.71 -8.97
N ALA A 125 -12.61 -9.14 -8.59
CA ALA A 125 -12.95 -8.91 -7.19
C ALA A 125 -13.11 -10.23 -6.40
N ALA A 126 -13.68 -11.26 -7.02
CA ALA A 126 -13.75 -12.60 -6.43
C ALA A 126 -12.35 -13.21 -6.23
N ALA A 127 -11.45 -13.06 -7.22
CA ALA A 127 -10.05 -13.49 -7.09
C ALA A 127 -9.32 -12.69 -5.99
N GLY A 128 -9.57 -11.37 -5.90
CA GLY A 128 -9.06 -10.52 -4.83
C GLY A 128 -9.55 -10.94 -3.45
N LEU A 129 -10.82 -11.32 -3.33
CA LEU A 129 -11.36 -11.86 -2.09
C LEU A 129 -10.70 -13.19 -1.72
N ALA A 130 -10.52 -14.10 -2.68
CA ALA A 130 -9.88 -15.39 -2.45
C ALA A 130 -8.44 -15.22 -1.92
N VAL A 131 -7.63 -14.36 -2.56
CA VAL A 131 -6.27 -14.09 -2.10
C VAL A 131 -6.26 -13.35 -0.77
N GLY A 132 -7.20 -12.43 -0.53
CA GLY A 132 -7.34 -11.73 0.74
C GLY A 132 -7.67 -12.68 1.90
N VAL A 133 -8.58 -13.64 1.68
CA VAL A 133 -8.91 -14.69 2.68
C VAL A 133 -7.70 -15.58 2.96
N TYR A 134 -6.99 -16.01 1.92
CA TYR A 134 -5.76 -16.79 2.09
C TYR A 134 -4.71 -16.01 2.91
N LEU A 135 -4.45 -14.75 2.56
CA LEU A 135 -3.47 -13.92 3.27
C LEU A 135 -3.93 -13.58 4.69
N MET A 136 -5.23 -13.45 4.93
CA MET A 136 -5.77 -13.31 6.30
C MET A 136 -5.50 -14.56 7.12
N TYR A 137 -5.72 -15.76 6.55
CA TYR A 137 -5.37 -17.00 7.20
C TYR A 137 -3.88 -17.05 7.54
N THR A 138 -2.99 -16.69 6.61
CA THR A 138 -1.53 -16.69 6.86
C THR A 138 -1.13 -15.67 7.92
N LEU A 139 -1.79 -14.51 7.97
CA LEU A 139 -1.54 -13.46 8.96
C LEU A 139 -1.92 -13.89 10.38
N VAL A 140 -2.95 -14.72 10.51
CA VAL A 140 -3.38 -15.29 11.81
C VAL A 140 -2.55 -16.51 12.20
N ALA A 141 -2.22 -17.37 11.23
CA ALA A 141 -1.53 -18.62 11.49
C ALA A 141 -0.01 -18.47 11.69
N PHE A 142 0.60 -17.43 11.13
CA PHE A 142 2.04 -17.21 11.15
C PHE A 142 2.37 -15.79 11.64
N THR A 143 3.47 -15.69 12.40
CA THR A 143 3.94 -14.39 12.89
C THR A 143 4.60 -13.59 11.78
N VAL A 144 4.15 -12.34 11.59
CA VAL A 144 4.83 -11.36 10.75
C VAL A 144 5.70 -10.47 11.63
N VAL A 145 6.94 -10.27 11.21
CA VAL A 145 7.93 -9.48 11.98
C VAL A 145 8.38 -8.31 11.12
N ALA A 146 8.32 -7.10 11.69
CA ALA A 146 8.92 -5.90 11.10
C ALA A 146 10.38 -5.76 11.58
N ARG A 147 11.30 -5.49 10.65
CA ARG A 147 12.72 -5.24 10.92
C ARG A 147 13.16 -3.94 10.29
N PRO A 148 13.82 -3.03 11.02
CA PRO A 148 14.37 -1.82 10.43
C PRO A 148 15.67 -2.17 9.70
N ILE A 149 15.76 -1.87 8.41
CA ILE A 149 16.95 -2.05 7.59
C ILE A 149 17.27 -0.71 6.91
N GLY A 150 18.24 0.03 7.43
CA GLY A 150 18.56 1.37 6.96
C GLY A 150 17.38 2.32 7.16
N GLN A 151 16.88 2.88 6.05
CA GLN A 151 15.74 3.79 6.02
C GLN A 151 14.41 3.12 5.63
N HIS A 152 14.34 1.80 5.64
CA HIS A 152 13.17 1.03 5.24
C HIS A 152 12.80 -0.01 6.28
N ILE A 153 11.54 -0.44 6.27
CA ILE A 153 11.06 -1.54 7.10
C ILE A 153 10.91 -2.78 6.20
N GLU A 154 11.58 -3.86 6.59
CA GLU A 154 11.34 -5.18 6.04
C GLU A 154 10.20 -5.84 6.81
N TYR A 155 9.15 -6.25 6.11
CA TYR A 155 8.09 -7.08 6.65
C TYR A 155 8.31 -8.53 6.24
N VAL A 156 8.75 -9.36 7.18
CA VAL A 156 9.05 -10.78 6.92
C VAL A 156 7.74 -11.55 6.85
N SER A 157 7.27 -11.79 5.61
CA SER A 157 6.01 -12.47 5.30
C SER A 157 6.21 -13.41 4.09
N PRO A 158 6.80 -14.60 4.26
CA PRO A 158 7.17 -15.48 3.14
C PRO A 158 5.97 -15.95 2.31
N HIS A 159 4.80 -16.09 2.91
CA HIS A 159 3.58 -16.52 2.23
C HIS A 159 3.05 -15.50 1.21
N PHE A 160 3.34 -14.22 1.40
CA PHE A 160 2.98 -13.15 0.45
C PHE A 160 3.74 -13.29 -0.89
N TYR A 161 4.98 -13.74 -0.85
CA TYR A 161 5.86 -13.84 -2.02
C TYR A 161 5.65 -15.12 -2.85
N ALA A 162 4.70 -15.98 -2.51
CA ALA A 162 4.34 -17.10 -3.38
C ALA A 162 3.83 -16.57 -4.73
N VAL A 163 4.35 -17.10 -5.83
CA VAL A 163 4.08 -16.57 -7.20
C VAL A 163 2.59 -16.48 -7.50
N ALA A 164 1.82 -17.50 -7.17
CA ALA A 164 0.37 -17.50 -7.41
C ALA A 164 -0.34 -16.38 -6.60
N VAL A 165 0.07 -16.16 -5.36
CA VAL A 165 -0.46 -15.10 -4.49
C VAL A 165 -0.14 -13.73 -5.07
N MET A 166 1.11 -13.50 -5.49
CA MET A 166 1.55 -12.25 -6.10
C MET A 166 0.77 -11.95 -7.39
N VAL A 167 0.58 -12.95 -8.26
CA VAL A 167 -0.17 -12.79 -9.51
C VAL A 167 -1.62 -12.41 -9.23
N LEU A 168 -2.31 -13.11 -8.33
CA LEU A 168 -3.69 -12.78 -7.95
C LEU A 168 -3.79 -11.41 -7.27
N TYR A 169 -2.82 -11.07 -6.44
CA TYR A 169 -2.74 -9.78 -5.79
C TYR A 169 -2.60 -8.63 -6.82
N LEU A 170 -1.69 -8.75 -7.78
CA LEU A 170 -1.50 -7.78 -8.86
C LEU A 170 -2.70 -7.69 -9.80
N LEU A 171 -3.30 -8.84 -10.11
CA LEU A 171 -4.53 -8.88 -10.89
C LEU A 171 -5.61 -8.01 -10.23
N SER A 172 -5.76 -8.13 -8.93
CA SER A 172 -6.78 -7.41 -8.15
C SER A 172 -6.45 -5.92 -8.00
N THR A 173 -5.21 -5.58 -7.62
CA THR A 173 -4.83 -4.22 -7.23
C THR A 173 -4.41 -3.33 -8.39
N CYS A 174 -3.87 -3.90 -9.48
CA CYS A 174 -3.36 -3.16 -10.63
C CYS A 174 -4.18 -3.41 -11.90
N ILE A 175 -4.38 -4.67 -12.30
CA ILE A 175 -5.06 -5.00 -13.56
C ILE A 175 -6.56 -4.67 -13.49
N GLY A 176 -7.20 -4.88 -12.34
CA GLY A 176 -8.60 -4.47 -12.14
C GLY A 176 -8.81 -2.98 -12.49
N PRO A 177 -8.12 -2.04 -11.85
CA PRO A 177 -8.19 -0.62 -12.21
C PRO A 177 -7.86 -0.31 -13.69
N ILE A 178 -6.89 -1.00 -14.31
CA ILE A 178 -6.52 -0.80 -15.72
C ILE A 178 -7.70 -1.12 -16.66
N LEU A 179 -8.54 -2.08 -16.32
CA LEU A 179 -9.69 -2.48 -17.13
C LEU A 179 -10.89 -1.54 -16.99
N SER A 180 -10.88 -0.61 -16.02
CA SER A 180 -11.98 0.32 -15.81
C SER A 180 -12.24 1.21 -17.03
N THR A 181 -13.51 1.60 -17.23
CA THR A 181 -13.92 2.60 -18.23
C THR A 181 -13.40 3.99 -17.87
N HIS A 182 -13.17 4.25 -16.60
CA HIS A 182 -12.75 5.57 -16.10
C HIS A 182 -11.26 5.82 -16.35
N ARG A 183 -10.94 6.86 -17.15
CA ARG A 183 -9.56 7.17 -17.56
C ARG A 183 -8.60 7.34 -16.37
N MET A 184 -9.01 8.07 -15.32
CA MET A 184 -8.13 8.33 -14.16
C MET A 184 -7.89 7.06 -13.34
N VAL A 185 -8.90 6.19 -13.22
CA VAL A 185 -8.74 4.87 -12.56
C VAL A 185 -7.77 3.99 -13.35
N ARG A 186 -7.83 4.02 -14.68
CA ARG A 186 -6.83 3.32 -15.52
C ARG A 186 -5.42 3.86 -15.32
N VAL A 187 -5.26 5.18 -15.28
CA VAL A 187 -3.95 5.82 -15.04
C VAL A 187 -3.41 5.40 -13.68
N PHE A 188 -4.25 5.39 -12.64
CA PHE A 188 -3.86 4.87 -11.33
C PHE A 188 -3.37 3.41 -11.42
N GLY A 189 -4.11 2.52 -12.07
CA GLY A 189 -3.74 1.11 -12.22
C GLY A 189 -2.42 0.92 -12.98
N VAL A 190 -2.21 1.66 -14.09
CA VAL A 190 -0.95 1.60 -14.87
C VAL A 190 0.23 2.10 -14.02
N LEU A 191 0.09 3.22 -13.33
CA LEU A 191 1.16 3.76 -12.50
C LEU A 191 1.44 2.88 -11.28
N ALA A 192 0.41 2.25 -10.70
CA ALA A 192 0.57 1.27 -9.62
C ALA A 192 1.36 0.04 -10.11
N LEU A 193 1.08 -0.47 -11.32
CA LEU A 193 1.81 -1.58 -11.90
C LEU A 193 3.27 -1.21 -12.23
N LEU A 194 3.50 -0.02 -12.79
CA LEU A 194 4.86 0.47 -13.07
C LEU A 194 5.65 0.67 -11.78
N SER A 195 5.03 1.24 -10.74
CA SER A 195 5.67 1.38 -9.42
C SER A 195 5.99 0.02 -8.80
N PHE A 196 5.09 -0.98 -8.95
CA PHE A 196 5.35 -2.36 -8.55
C PHE A 196 6.62 -2.90 -9.22
N ALA A 197 6.69 -2.83 -10.55
CA ALA A 197 7.84 -3.35 -11.31
C ALA A 197 9.15 -2.66 -10.88
N THR A 198 9.12 -1.34 -10.70
CA THR A 198 10.28 -0.56 -10.26
C THR A 198 10.72 -0.96 -8.85
N VAL A 199 9.78 -1.04 -7.91
CA VAL A 199 10.08 -1.39 -6.52
C VAL A 199 10.53 -2.85 -6.41
N TYR A 200 9.91 -3.76 -7.14
CA TYR A 200 10.32 -5.16 -7.16
C TYR A 200 11.75 -5.35 -7.69
N TYR A 201 12.14 -4.59 -8.72
CA TYR A 201 13.49 -4.67 -9.30
C TYR A 201 14.57 -4.04 -8.41
N PHE A 202 14.30 -2.87 -7.82
CA PHE A 202 15.33 -2.13 -7.07
C PHE A 202 15.27 -2.36 -5.56
N TYR A 203 14.12 -2.73 -4.99
CA TYR A 203 13.85 -2.75 -3.55
C TYR A 203 13.17 -4.05 -3.10
N ALA A 204 13.53 -5.21 -3.66
CA ALA A 204 12.86 -6.48 -3.38
C ALA A 204 12.74 -6.81 -1.88
N THR A 205 13.78 -6.50 -1.08
CA THR A 205 13.79 -6.76 0.37
C THR A 205 12.79 -5.87 1.14
N TRP A 206 12.56 -4.64 0.68
CA TRP A 206 11.66 -3.65 1.34
C TRP A 206 10.38 -3.41 0.55
N PHE A 207 10.08 -4.31 -0.35
CA PHE A 207 9.04 -4.20 -1.36
C PHE A 207 7.71 -3.71 -0.77
N ILE A 208 7.23 -4.32 0.32
CA ILE A 208 5.91 -4.03 0.89
C ILE A 208 5.81 -2.57 1.36
N SER A 209 6.80 -2.08 2.12
CA SER A 209 6.83 -0.71 2.62
C SER A 209 6.92 0.31 1.49
N VAL A 210 7.90 0.14 0.59
CA VAL A 210 8.18 1.09 -0.49
C VAL A 210 7.02 1.14 -1.49
N TRP A 211 6.47 -0.01 -1.87
CA TRP A 211 5.35 -0.04 -2.82
C TRP A 211 4.07 0.56 -2.23
N CYS A 212 3.75 0.27 -0.96
CA CYS A 212 2.61 0.89 -0.29
C CYS A 212 2.75 2.42 -0.21
N PHE A 213 3.96 2.93 0.02
CA PHE A 213 4.21 4.37 0.00
C PHE A 213 3.96 4.99 -1.39
N PHE A 214 4.44 4.38 -2.46
CA PHE A 214 4.14 4.84 -3.83
C PHE A 214 2.65 4.78 -4.15
N ALA A 215 1.98 3.68 -3.80
CA ALA A 215 0.54 3.53 -4.00
C ALA A 215 -0.27 4.59 -3.22
N ALA A 216 0.21 4.95 -2.01
CA ALA A 216 -0.37 6.03 -1.22
C ALA A 216 -0.27 7.38 -1.95
N LEU A 217 0.90 7.72 -2.50
CA LEU A 217 1.06 8.95 -3.29
C LEU A 217 0.19 8.94 -4.55
N LEU A 218 0.12 7.80 -5.24
CA LEU A 218 -0.73 7.66 -6.43
C LEU A 218 -2.22 7.80 -6.11
N SER A 219 -2.66 7.55 -4.88
CA SER A 219 -4.06 7.69 -4.49
C SER A 219 -4.59 9.13 -4.64
N VAL A 220 -3.71 10.13 -4.73
CA VAL A 220 -4.08 11.52 -5.08
C VAL A 220 -4.78 11.61 -6.44
N ILE A 221 -4.52 10.67 -7.36
CA ILE A 221 -5.21 10.58 -8.67
C ILE A 221 -6.72 10.36 -8.50
N VAL A 222 -7.13 9.74 -7.39
CA VAL A 222 -8.56 9.56 -7.06
C VAL A 222 -9.26 10.91 -6.91
N LEU A 223 -8.58 11.90 -6.32
CA LEU A 223 -9.10 13.27 -6.24
C LEU A 223 -9.33 13.85 -7.64
N ALA A 224 -8.37 13.69 -8.55
CA ALA A 224 -8.51 14.15 -9.92
C ALA A 224 -9.70 13.46 -10.63
N HIS A 225 -9.95 12.17 -10.36
CA HIS A 225 -11.11 11.46 -10.90
C HIS A 225 -12.45 12.04 -10.41
N LEU A 226 -12.56 12.32 -9.11
CA LEU A 226 -13.81 12.78 -8.50
C LEU A 226 -14.05 14.28 -8.69
N ALA A 227 -12.99 15.10 -8.69
CA ALA A 227 -13.07 16.54 -8.88
C ALA A 227 -13.33 16.93 -10.34
N TRP A 228 -12.95 16.08 -11.32
CA TRP A 228 -13.06 16.37 -12.76
C TRP A 228 -14.00 15.41 -13.52
N PRO A 229 -15.22 15.18 -13.09
CA PRO A 229 -16.11 14.20 -13.72
C PRO A 229 -16.61 14.58 -15.11
N ASN A 230 -16.41 15.81 -15.60
CA ASN A 230 -17.13 16.37 -16.75
C ASN A 230 -16.31 17.01 -17.87
N ALA A 231 -15.00 16.92 -17.89
CA ALA A 231 -14.22 17.49 -19.00
C ALA A 231 -14.53 16.84 -20.38
N GLY A 232 -15.17 15.66 -20.39
CA GLY A 232 -15.58 14.96 -21.61
C GLY A 232 -17.05 15.16 -22.03
N ARG A 233 -17.95 15.53 -21.10
CA ARG A 233 -19.38 15.68 -21.43
C ARG A 233 -19.76 17.05 -21.96
N LEU A 234 -19.00 18.08 -21.67
CA LEU A 234 -19.25 19.43 -22.17
C LEU A 234 -18.95 19.62 -23.69
N ARG A 235 -18.24 18.63 -24.29
CA ARG A 235 -17.95 18.68 -25.75
C ARG A 235 -19.01 17.97 -26.64
N MET A 236 -19.95 17.24 -26.07
CA MET A 236 -21.00 16.53 -26.84
C MET A 236 -22.40 17.11 -26.65
N GLY A 237 -22.52 18.25 -26.01
CA GLY A 237 -23.81 18.96 -25.78
C GLY A 237 -24.07 20.14 -26.67
N VAL A 238 -23.28 20.33 -27.76
CA VAL A 238 -23.50 21.36 -28.79
C VAL A 238 -23.50 20.67 -30.16
N GLN A 239 -24.58 19.98 -30.46
CA GLN A 239 -25.11 19.75 -31.81
C GLN A 239 -26.62 19.54 -31.69
#